data_bce566a3ec01005d4d70ede165672afe
#
_entry.id   bce566a3ec01005d4d70ede165672afe
#
_cell.length_a   1.000
_cell.length_b   1.000
_cell.length_c   1.000
_cell.angle_alpha   90.00
_cell.angle_beta   90.00
_cell.angle_gamma   90.00
#
_symmetry.space_group_name_H-M   'P 1'
#
loop_
_entity.id
_entity.type
_entity.pdbx_description
1 polymer ?
#
loop_
_entity_poly.entity_id
_entity_poly.type
_entity_poly.pdbx_seq_one_letter_code
_entity_poly.pdbx_strand_id
1 'polypeptide(L)'
;GSGKSFEVSTFINLLTYEENHRALFTRYTMASASLSIIPEFIEKIELLDVANHFTVTRDSIVNNQTGSDIIFKGIKTSSGNQTANLKSLAGVSTWILDEAEELENEDMFDKIDLSIRRKDVNNRIILVMNPATKEHWIWSRFFEGHTKYIDIAGEQIPVSTHPDICHIHTTYLDNKINLSDSYLNQIERIKTTNNHKYRHVVLGGWLDKAEGVIFENWKEGKFDENLPFIFGADFGYVTDPSSLIKIAVNNKTMQMYVHECMYKQGLSTNQLAVEYSE
;
A
#
# COMPACT_ATOMS: atom_id res chain seq x y z
N GLY A 1 -15.53 -4.13 1.53
CA GLY A 1 -16.34 -4.55 0.71
C GLY A 1 -16.58 -4.15 -0.76
N SER A 2 -15.55 -3.72 -1.54
CA SER A 2 -15.76 -3.35 -2.96
C SER A 2 -15.71 -4.53 -3.96
N GLY A 3 -15.38 -5.75 -3.51
CA GLY A 3 -15.27 -6.92 -4.39
C GLY A 3 -13.91 -7.10 -5.07
N LYS A 4 -12.91 -6.25 -4.83
CA LYS A 4 -11.59 -6.30 -5.50
C LYS A 4 -10.95 -7.69 -5.51
N SER A 5 -10.81 -8.31 -4.35
CA SER A 5 -10.17 -9.64 -4.23
C SER A 5 -10.96 -10.72 -4.95
N PHE A 6 -12.30 -10.65 -4.91
CA PHE A 6 -13.17 -11.54 -5.64
C PHE A 6 -12.91 -11.48 -7.14
N GLU A 7 -12.95 -10.29 -7.73
CA GLU A 7 -12.75 -10.08 -9.17
C GLU A 7 -11.35 -10.48 -9.61
N VAL A 8 -10.32 -10.10 -8.84
CA VAL A 8 -8.93 -10.44 -9.17
C VAL A 8 -8.69 -11.94 -9.10
N SER A 9 -9.15 -12.63 -8.06
CA SER A 9 -9.00 -14.10 -7.97
C SER A 9 -9.75 -14.83 -9.07
N THR A 10 -10.94 -14.37 -9.44
CA THR A 10 -11.71 -14.91 -10.58
C THR A 10 -10.95 -14.69 -11.89
N PHE A 11 -10.50 -13.47 -12.16
CA PHE A 11 -9.73 -13.15 -13.37
C PHE A 11 -8.47 -14.01 -13.50
N ILE A 12 -7.71 -14.17 -12.43
CA ILE A 12 -6.48 -14.96 -12.46
C ILE A 12 -6.78 -16.45 -12.66
N ASN A 13 -7.83 -16.99 -12.06
CA ASN A 13 -8.26 -18.37 -12.33
C ASN A 13 -8.61 -18.53 -13.83
N LEU A 14 -9.36 -17.60 -14.41
CA LEU A 14 -9.70 -17.62 -15.85
C LEU A 14 -8.46 -17.49 -16.72
N LEU A 15 -7.49 -16.66 -16.35
CA LEU A 15 -6.24 -16.49 -17.08
C LEU A 15 -5.44 -17.80 -17.19
N THR A 16 -5.56 -18.71 -16.24
CA THR A 16 -4.90 -20.03 -16.32
C THR A 16 -5.40 -20.92 -17.45
N TYR A 17 -6.55 -20.61 -18.07
CA TYR A 17 -7.03 -21.34 -19.26
C TYR A 17 -6.29 -20.92 -20.53
N GLU A 18 -5.56 -19.82 -20.51
CA GLU A 18 -4.60 -19.48 -21.58
C GLU A 18 -3.31 -20.28 -21.34
N GLU A 19 -2.75 -20.85 -22.42
CA GLU A 19 -1.49 -21.58 -22.35
C GLU A 19 -0.30 -20.68 -22.00
N ASN A 20 0.71 -21.27 -21.39
CA ASN A 20 1.96 -20.57 -21.08
C ASN A 20 1.82 -19.39 -20.10
N HIS A 21 0.79 -19.36 -19.25
CA HIS A 21 0.71 -18.36 -18.18
C HIS A 21 1.23 -18.90 -16.85
N ARG A 22 2.01 -18.08 -16.18
CA ARG A 22 2.42 -18.25 -14.79
C ARG A 22 2.13 -16.97 -14.04
N ALA A 23 1.15 -17.02 -13.14
CA ALA A 23 0.80 -15.91 -12.28
C ALA A 23 1.57 -16.02 -10.94
N LEU A 24 2.20 -14.93 -10.51
CA LEU A 24 2.80 -14.80 -9.20
C LEU A 24 1.90 -13.91 -8.35
N PHE A 25 1.23 -14.48 -7.37
CA PHE A 25 0.43 -13.74 -6.38
C PHE A 25 1.27 -13.45 -5.14
N THR A 26 1.39 -12.19 -4.77
CA THR A 26 2.18 -11.77 -3.61
C THR A 26 1.38 -10.85 -2.69
N ARG A 27 1.70 -10.92 -1.39
CA ARG A 27 1.49 -9.86 -0.39
C ARG A 27 2.84 -9.49 0.21
N TYR A 28 2.94 -8.30 0.77
CA TYR A 28 4.17 -7.87 1.45
C TYR A 28 4.53 -8.84 2.58
N THR A 29 3.57 -9.12 3.45
CA THR A 29 3.67 -10.17 4.47
C THR A 29 2.68 -11.29 4.17
N MET A 30 3.14 -12.52 4.05
CA MET A 30 2.29 -13.69 3.86
C MET A 30 2.79 -14.83 4.76
N ALA A 31 2.11 -15.05 5.87
CA ALA A 31 2.45 -16.10 6.82
C ALA A 31 2.14 -17.49 6.25
N SER A 32 0.98 -17.66 5.61
CA SER A 32 0.57 -18.89 4.97
C SER A 32 -0.47 -18.63 3.88
N ALA A 33 -0.10 -18.87 2.63
CA ALA A 33 -1.04 -18.75 1.50
C ALA A 33 -2.20 -19.75 1.60
N SER A 34 -1.91 -20.95 2.10
CA SER A 34 -2.92 -22.02 2.23
C SER A 34 -4.05 -21.70 3.22
N LEU A 35 -3.81 -20.81 4.18
CA LEU A 35 -4.79 -20.47 5.20
C LEU A 35 -5.61 -19.22 4.86
N SER A 36 -5.12 -18.33 4.02
CA SER A 36 -5.75 -17.03 3.79
C SER A 36 -6.13 -16.76 2.34
N ILE A 37 -5.24 -17.05 1.39
CA ILE A 37 -5.41 -16.62 0.00
C ILE A 37 -5.91 -17.77 -0.89
N ILE A 38 -5.31 -18.94 -0.80
CA ILE A 38 -5.69 -20.09 -1.63
C ILE A 38 -7.17 -20.43 -1.48
N PRO A 39 -7.79 -20.42 -0.28
CA PRO A 39 -9.23 -20.64 -0.12
C PRO A 39 -10.09 -19.68 -0.96
N GLU A 40 -9.70 -18.41 -1.11
CA GLU A 40 -10.43 -17.46 -1.96
C GLU A 40 -10.42 -17.90 -3.43
N PHE A 41 -9.31 -18.44 -3.92
CA PHE A 41 -9.21 -18.95 -5.30
C PHE A 41 -10.01 -20.24 -5.47
N ILE A 42 -9.97 -21.14 -4.48
CA ILE A 42 -10.75 -22.39 -4.49
C ILE A 42 -12.25 -22.10 -4.54
N GLU A 43 -12.72 -21.16 -3.73
CA GLU A 43 -14.13 -20.75 -3.74
C GLU A 43 -14.61 -20.34 -5.15
N LYS A 44 -13.76 -19.63 -5.93
CA LYS A 44 -14.11 -19.22 -7.30
C LYS A 44 -14.08 -20.40 -8.27
N ILE A 45 -13.14 -21.33 -8.09
CA ILE A 45 -13.06 -22.58 -8.88
C ILE A 45 -14.30 -23.43 -8.63
N GLU A 46 -14.76 -23.51 -7.39
CA GLU A 46 -15.99 -24.23 -7.02
C GLU A 46 -17.25 -23.54 -7.54
N LEU A 47 -17.31 -22.21 -7.41
CA LEU A 47 -18.41 -21.37 -7.89
C LEU A 47 -18.62 -21.52 -9.43
N LEU A 48 -17.53 -21.71 -10.16
CA LEU A 48 -17.54 -21.93 -11.61
C LEU A 48 -17.76 -23.40 -11.99
N ASP A 49 -17.88 -24.32 -11.03
CA ASP A 49 -18.02 -25.77 -11.23
C ASP A 49 -16.89 -26.40 -12.07
N VAL A 50 -15.66 -25.94 -11.86
CA VAL A 50 -14.47 -26.37 -12.61
C VAL A 50 -13.37 -26.98 -11.71
N ALA A 51 -13.72 -27.43 -10.52
CA ALA A 51 -12.75 -27.95 -9.55
C ALA A 51 -11.88 -29.09 -10.09
N ASN A 52 -12.43 -29.96 -10.96
CA ASN A 52 -11.73 -31.05 -11.62
C ASN A 52 -10.64 -30.59 -12.62
N HIS A 53 -10.64 -29.34 -13.04
CA HIS A 53 -9.62 -28.80 -13.93
C HIS A 53 -8.32 -28.39 -13.16
N PHE A 54 -8.37 -28.35 -11.84
CA PHE A 54 -7.28 -27.79 -11.04
C PHE A 54 -6.65 -28.77 -10.07
N THR A 55 -5.35 -28.68 -9.92
CA THR A 55 -4.59 -29.29 -8.83
C THR A 55 -4.13 -28.19 -7.87
N VAL A 56 -4.56 -28.29 -6.61
CA VAL A 56 -4.22 -27.33 -5.57
C VAL A 56 -3.15 -27.94 -4.66
N THR A 57 -2.08 -27.17 -4.41
CA THR A 57 -1.02 -27.52 -3.46
C THR A 57 -0.98 -26.50 -2.32
N ARG A 58 0.02 -26.59 -1.45
CA ARG A 58 0.21 -25.68 -0.34
C ARG A 58 0.50 -24.24 -0.77
N ASP A 59 1.14 -24.02 -1.90
CA ASP A 59 1.64 -22.73 -2.36
C ASP A 59 1.42 -22.50 -3.87
N SER A 60 0.61 -23.32 -4.51
CA SER A 60 0.27 -23.14 -5.93
C SER A 60 -1.08 -23.78 -6.31
N ILE A 61 -1.62 -23.28 -7.42
CA ILE A 61 -2.79 -23.85 -8.12
C ILE A 61 -2.38 -24.04 -9.57
N VAL A 62 -2.56 -25.24 -10.11
CA VAL A 62 -2.21 -25.61 -11.48
C VAL A 62 -3.48 -25.96 -12.26
N ASN A 63 -3.68 -25.33 -13.40
CA ASN A 63 -4.71 -25.75 -14.34
C ASN A 63 -4.19 -26.95 -15.17
N ASN A 64 -4.80 -28.12 -14.97
CA ASN A 64 -4.37 -29.36 -15.60
C ASN A 64 -4.64 -29.39 -17.13
N GLN A 65 -5.50 -28.51 -17.64
CA GLN A 65 -5.83 -28.48 -19.06
C GLN A 65 -4.73 -27.78 -19.89
N THR A 66 -4.10 -26.74 -19.32
CA THR A 66 -3.13 -25.88 -20.01
C THR A 66 -1.72 -26.00 -19.44
N GLY A 67 -1.59 -26.49 -18.20
CA GLY A 67 -0.33 -26.45 -17.43
C GLY A 67 0.02 -25.06 -16.87
N SER A 68 -0.83 -24.06 -17.07
CA SER A 68 -0.65 -22.73 -16.50
C SER A 68 -0.88 -22.77 -14.98
N ASP A 69 -0.18 -21.93 -14.24
CA ASP A 69 -0.18 -22.03 -12.78
C ASP A 69 -0.22 -20.65 -12.08
N ILE A 70 -0.64 -20.69 -10.83
CA ILE A 70 -0.62 -19.57 -9.90
C ILE A 70 0.29 -19.96 -8.75
N ILE A 71 1.32 -19.16 -8.47
CA ILE A 71 2.27 -19.35 -7.37
C ILE A 71 2.03 -18.25 -6.32
N PHE A 72 1.97 -18.64 -5.05
CA PHE A 72 1.72 -17.76 -3.91
C PHE A 72 2.99 -17.55 -3.09
N LYS A 73 3.45 -16.30 -2.91
CA LYS A 73 4.67 -15.97 -2.16
C LYS A 73 4.50 -14.68 -1.35
N GLY A 74 5.14 -14.61 -0.18
CA GLY A 74 5.35 -13.36 0.55
C GLY A 74 6.60 -12.63 0.04
N ILE A 75 6.57 -11.30 0.02
CA ILE A 75 7.74 -10.47 -0.33
C ILE A 75 8.71 -10.41 0.84
N LYS A 76 8.19 -10.19 2.06
CA LYS A 76 8.95 -10.19 3.31
C LYS A 76 8.70 -11.48 4.09
N THR A 77 9.73 -12.06 4.66
CA THR A 77 9.65 -13.20 5.58
C THR A 77 10.35 -12.88 6.88
N SER A 78 10.07 -13.69 7.92
CA SER A 78 10.70 -13.57 9.24
C SER A 78 12.22 -13.66 9.23
N SER A 79 12.81 -14.23 8.18
CA SER A 79 14.27 -14.40 8.01
C SER A 79 14.93 -13.37 7.08
N GLY A 80 14.19 -12.36 6.60
CA GLY A 80 14.72 -11.31 5.72
C GLY A 80 13.94 -11.13 4.41
N ASN A 81 14.42 -10.27 3.54
CA ASN A 81 13.79 -9.99 2.25
C ASN A 81 13.98 -11.13 1.25
N GLN A 82 12.89 -11.77 0.81
CA GLN A 82 12.92 -12.82 -0.22
C GLN A 82 12.97 -12.27 -1.66
N THR A 83 13.23 -10.99 -1.86
CA THR A 83 13.27 -10.38 -3.21
C THR A 83 14.20 -11.12 -4.17
N ALA A 84 15.30 -11.70 -3.66
CA ALA A 84 16.20 -12.52 -4.46
C ALA A 84 15.54 -13.82 -4.96
N ASN A 85 14.70 -14.46 -4.14
CA ASN A 85 13.98 -15.68 -4.50
C ASN A 85 12.84 -15.40 -5.48
N LEU A 86 12.19 -14.23 -5.40
CA LEU A 86 11.16 -13.83 -6.35
C LEU A 86 11.73 -13.55 -7.74
N LYS A 87 12.93 -12.96 -7.83
CA LYS A 87 13.64 -12.75 -9.10
C LYS A 87 14.03 -14.05 -9.80
N SER A 88 14.22 -15.14 -9.07
CA SER A 88 14.59 -16.44 -9.61
C SER A 88 13.42 -17.26 -10.14
N LEU A 89 12.17 -16.78 -9.97
CA LEU A 89 10.99 -17.43 -10.50
C LEU A 89 10.94 -17.25 -12.03
N ALA A 90 11.37 -18.27 -12.73
CA ALA A 90 11.40 -18.27 -14.19
C ALA A 90 9.98 -18.32 -14.77
N GLY A 91 9.76 -17.58 -15.85
CA GLY A 91 8.57 -17.67 -16.66
C GLY A 91 7.31 -17.04 -16.08
N VAL A 92 7.41 -16.17 -15.08
CA VAL A 92 6.27 -15.37 -14.62
C VAL A 92 5.85 -14.39 -15.72
N SER A 93 4.56 -14.40 -16.04
CA SER A 93 3.94 -13.51 -17.03
C SER A 93 2.98 -12.50 -16.40
N THR A 94 2.43 -12.83 -15.24
CA THR A 94 1.51 -11.93 -14.52
C THR A 94 1.94 -11.87 -13.06
N TRP A 95 2.16 -10.66 -12.55
CA TRP A 95 2.45 -10.43 -11.13
C TRP A 95 1.29 -9.68 -10.48
N ILE A 96 0.77 -10.22 -9.40
CA ILE A 96 -0.25 -9.61 -8.57
C ILE A 96 0.38 -9.23 -7.24
N LEU A 97 0.32 -7.95 -6.90
CA LEU A 97 0.66 -7.44 -5.58
C LEU A 97 -0.64 -7.04 -4.88
N ASP A 98 -1.10 -7.88 -3.98
CA ASP A 98 -2.26 -7.60 -3.14
C ASP A 98 -1.82 -6.85 -1.88
N GLU A 99 -2.66 -5.93 -1.40
CA GLU A 99 -2.32 -4.97 -0.35
C GLU A 99 -1.06 -4.17 -0.73
N ALA A 100 -1.05 -3.62 -1.96
CA ALA A 100 0.12 -2.97 -2.53
C ALA A 100 0.57 -1.72 -1.74
N GLU A 101 -0.32 -1.14 -0.95
CA GLU A 101 -0.03 -0.05 -0.01
C GLU A 101 0.96 -0.44 1.11
N GLU A 102 1.13 -1.74 1.39
CA GLU A 102 2.09 -2.21 2.39
C GLU A 102 3.54 -2.23 1.85
N LEU A 103 3.71 -2.16 0.54
CA LEU A 103 5.03 -2.11 -0.09
C LEU A 103 5.52 -0.65 -0.18
N GLU A 104 6.14 -0.15 0.87
CA GLU A 104 6.62 1.22 0.96
C GLU A 104 7.86 1.52 0.08
N ASN A 105 8.61 0.49 -0.30
CA ASN A 105 9.87 0.64 -1.03
C ASN A 105 9.70 0.40 -2.53
N GLU A 106 9.81 1.47 -3.33
CA GLU A 106 9.71 1.42 -4.79
C GLU A 106 10.81 0.59 -5.44
N ASP A 107 12.06 0.64 -4.94
CA ASP A 107 13.15 -0.19 -5.46
C ASP A 107 12.85 -1.69 -5.39
N MET A 108 12.06 -2.09 -4.39
CA MET A 108 11.64 -3.47 -4.24
C MET A 108 10.60 -3.84 -5.31
N PHE A 109 9.68 -2.94 -5.61
CA PHE A 109 8.75 -3.09 -6.72
C PHE A 109 9.49 -3.23 -8.04
N ASP A 110 10.40 -2.31 -8.37
CA ASP A 110 11.17 -2.32 -9.61
C ASP A 110 11.99 -3.59 -9.81
N LYS A 111 12.55 -4.12 -8.72
CA LYS A 111 13.29 -5.38 -8.77
C LYS A 111 12.44 -6.58 -9.18
N ILE A 112 11.17 -6.61 -8.81
CA ILE A 112 10.25 -7.69 -9.21
C ILE A 112 9.69 -7.41 -10.60
N ASP A 113 9.28 -6.18 -10.89
CA ASP A 113 8.79 -5.73 -12.19
C ASP A 113 9.73 -6.13 -13.34
N LEU A 114 11.02 -5.80 -13.23
CA LEU A 114 12.05 -6.19 -14.18
C LEU A 114 12.18 -7.72 -14.41
N SER A 115 11.58 -8.53 -13.54
CA SER A 115 11.59 -9.99 -13.65
C SER A 115 10.38 -10.52 -14.43
N ILE A 116 9.35 -9.69 -14.66
CA ILE A 116 8.13 -10.05 -15.40
C ILE A 116 8.37 -9.81 -16.89
N ARG A 117 8.92 -10.81 -17.55
CA ARG A 117 9.41 -10.67 -18.94
C ARG A 117 9.29 -11.97 -19.74
N ARG A 118 8.17 -12.66 -19.62
CA ARG A 118 7.94 -13.89 -20.39
C ARG A 118 7.74 -13.54 -21.87
N LYS A 119 8.38 -14.30 -22.75
CA LYS A 119 8.26 -14.13 -24.19
C LYS A 119 6.96 -14.77 -24.71
N ASP A 120 6.38 -14.18 -25.74
CA ASP A 120 5.20 -14.67 -26.47
C ASP A 120 3.91 -14.74 -25.64
N VAL A 121 3.82 -13.98 -24.55
CA VAL A 121 2.61 -13.77 -23.75
C VAL A 121 2.48 -12.31 -23.33
N ASN A 122 1.27 -11.87 -23.01
CA ASN A 122 1.05 -10.55 -22.44
C ASN A 122 1.52 -10.50 -20.99
N ASN A 123 2.60 -9.78 -20.73
CA ASN A 123 3.05 -9.55 -19.35
C ASN A 123 2.16 -8.49 -18.67
N ARG A 124 1.81 -8.72 -17.40
CA ARG A 124 0.91 -7.86 -16.63
C ARG A 124 1.41 -7.71 -15.19
N ILE A 125 1.18 -6.52 -14.63
CA ILE A 125 1.30 -6.27 -13.20
C ILE A 125 -0.03 -5.73 -12.70
N ILE A 126 -0.55 -6.32 -11.64
CA ILE A 126 -1.83 -5.94 -11.04
C ILE A 126 -1.57 -5.52 -9.59
N LEU A 127 -1.79 -4.25 -9.30
CA LEU A 127 -1.73 -3.71 -7.94
C LEU A 127 -3.15 -3.66 -7.37
N VAL A 128 -3.41 -4.41 -6.32
CA VAL A 128 -4.66 -4.38 -5.57
C VAL A 128 -4.40 -3.65 -4.28
N MET A 129 -5.08 -2.53 -4.05
CA MET A 129 -4.75 -1.68 -2.92
C MET A 129 -5.96 -0.94 -2.35
N ASN A 130 -5.83 -0.49 -1.13
CA ASN A 130 -6.56 0.64 -0.60
C ASN A 130 -5.61 1.83 -0.61
N PRO A 131 -6.01 3.02 -1.11
CA PRO A 131 -5.12 4.17 -1.15
C PRO A 131 -4.54 4.50 0.23
N ALA A 132 -3.27 4.84 0.25
CA ALA A 132 -2.54 5.28 1.43
C ALA A 132 -2.44 6.82 1.45
N THR A 133 -1.29 7.36 1.85
CA THR A 133 -0.98 8.79 1.76
C THR A 133 -0.37 9.11 0.40
N LYS A 134 -0.44 10.37 -0.01
CA LYS A 134 0.20 10.86 -1.25
C LYS A 134 1.74 10.84 -1.18
N GLU A 135 2.31 10.56 -0.02
CA GLU A 135 3.75 10.35 0.15
C GLU A 135 4.20 8.98 -0.34
N HIS A 136 3.26 8.04 -0.54
CA HIS A 136 3.56 6.71 -1.02
C HIS A 136 4.01 6.73 -2.50
N TRP A 137 5.04 5.93 -2.87
CA TRP A 137 5.61 5.88 -4.23
C TRP A 137 4.59 5.60 -5.33
N ILE A 138 3.52 4.85 -5.05
CA ILE A 138 2.43 4.60 -6.03
C ILE A 138 1.77 5.92 -6.44
N TRP A 139 1.64 6.87 -5.50
CA TRP A 139 1.10 8.18 -5.85
C TRP A 139 2.04 8.95 -6.77
N SER A 140 3.31 9.12 -6.40
CA SER A 140 4.28 9.87 -7.19
C SER A 140 4.50 9.23 -8.57
N ARG A 141 4.50 7.91 -8.67
CA ARG A 141 4.72 7.20 -9.92
C ARG A 141 3.53 7.23 -10.86
N PHE A 142 2.31 7.06 -10.36
CA PHE A 142 1.15 6.81 -11.22
C PHE A 142 0.05 7.85 -11.15
N PHE A 143 0.06 8.76 -10.17
CA PHE A 143 -0.98 9.77 -9.99
C PHE A 143 -0.46 11.18 -10.17
N GLU A 144 0.75 11.49 -9.72
CA GLU A 144 1.31 12.83 -9.80
C GLU A 144 1.45 13.25 -11.27
N GLY A 145 0.90 14.42 -11.62
CA GLY A 145 0.81 14.88 -13.00
C GLY A 145 -0.19 14.14 -13.91
N HIS A 146 -0.80 13.05 -13.44
CA HIS A 146 -1.74 12.21 -14.18
C HIS A 146 -3.05 11.98 -13.42
N THR A 147 -3.46 12.92 -12.59
CA THR A 147 -4.66 12.78 -11.77
C THR A 147 -5.88 13.43 -12.42
N LYS A 148 -6.96 12.67 -12.48
CA LYS A 148 -8.32 13.15 -12.76
C LYS A 148 -9.18 12.91 -11.52
N TYR A 149 -10.09 13.83 -11.21
CA TYR A 149 -11.05 13.66 -10.14
C TYR A 149 -12.38 13.19 -10.71
N ILE A 150 -13.00 12.22 -10.04
CA ILE A 150 -14.33 11.73 -10.36
C ILE A 150 -15.23 11.95 -9.14
N ASP A 151 -16.51 12.27 -9.39
CA ASP A 151 -17.51 12.38 -8.32
C ASP A 151 -18.02 10.99 -7.94
N ILE A 152 -17.88 10.63 -6.65
CA ILE A 152 -18.45 9.42 -6.07
C ILE A 152 -19.22 9.81 -4.83
N ALA A 153 -20.53 9.73 -4.88
CA ALA A 153 -21.44 10.05 -3.78
C ALA A 153 -21.26 11.49 -3.21
N GLY A 154 -20.88 12.45 -4.07
CA GLY A 154 -20.63 13.85 -3.74
C GLY A 154 -19.19 14.17 -3.31
N GLU A 155 -18.31 13.18 -3.30
CA GLU A 155 -16.90 13.35 -2.97
C GLU A 155 -16.00 13.27 -4.21
N GLN A 156 -15.00 14.15 -4.29
CA GLN A 156 -14.03 14.17 -5.39
C GLN A 156 -12.91 13.19 -5.11
N ILE A 157 -12.91 12.08 -5.84
CA ILE A 157 -11.94 10.98 -5.66
C ILE A 157 -10.92 11.01 -6.80
N PRO A 158 -9.61 11.02 -6.51
CA PRO A 158 -8.59 11.01 -7.54
C PRO A 158 -8.45 9.62 -8.17
N VAL A 159 -8.43 9.60 -9.50
CA VAL A 159 -8.10 8.41 -10.30
C VAL A 159 -6.95 8.74 -11.23
N SER A 160 -6.11 7.75 -11.49
CA SER A 160 -4.98 7.94 -12.39
C SER A 160 -5.42 7.87 -13.85
N THR A 161 -4.83 8.74 -14.66
CA THR A 161 -4.90 8.76 -16.13
C THR A 161 -3.54 8.49 -16.78
N HIS A 162 -2.61 7.92 -16.00
CA HIS A 162 -1.28 7.59 -16.50
C HIS A 162 -1.37 6.65 -17.72
N PRO A 163 -0.65 6.92 -18.83
CA PRO A 163 -0.85 6.21 -20.09
C PRO A 163 -0.53 4.71 -20.03
N ASP A 164 0.37 4.31 -19.14
CA ASP A 164 0.85 2.93 -19.05
C ASP A 164 0.02 2.06 -18.08
N ILE A 165 -1.05 2.62 -17.48
CA ILE A 165 -1.87 1.86 -16.54
C ILE A 165 -3.36 1.89 -16.90
N CYS A 166 -4.06 0.84 -16.52
CA CYS A 166 -5.52 0.79 -16.45
C CYS A 166 -5.94 0.92 -14.99
N HIS A 167 -6.43 2.09 -14.58
CA HIS A 167 -6.94 2.32 -13.24
C HIS A 167 -8.42 1.92 -13.16
N ILE A 168 -8.72 0.94 -12.31
CA ILE A 168 -10.08 0.52 -11.99
C ILE A 168 -10.36 0.93 -10.55
N HIS A 169 -11.22 1.93 -10.38
CA HIS A 169 -11.65 2.38 -9.05
C HIS A 169 -12.96 1.68 -8.67
N THR A 170 -12.98 1.10 -7.48
CA THR A 170 -14.17 0.40 -6.95
C THR A 170 -14.42 0.79 -5.50
N THR A 171 -15.69 0.88 -5.14
CA THR A 171 -16.18 1.20 -3.81
C THR A 171 -17.22 0.18 -3.33
N TYR A 172 -17.75 0.36 -2.13
CA TYR A 172 -18.85 -0.46 -1.65
C TYR A 172 -20.12 -0.32 -2.51
N LEU A 173 -20.27 0.80 -3.25
CA LEU A 173 -21.43 1.03 -4.12
C LEU A 173 -21.49 0.03 -5.27
N ASP A 174 -20.34 -0.39 -5.77
CA ASP A 174 -20.21 -1.37 -6.86
C ASP A 174 -20.59 -2.79 -6.42
N ASN A 175 -20.53 -3.05 -5.11
CA ASN A 175 -20.85 -4.35 -4.53
C ASN A 175 -22.00 -4.33 -3.52
N LYS A 176 -22.80 -3.27 -3.53
CA LYS A 176 -23.83 -2.99 -2.51
C LYS A 176 -24.83 -4.15 -2.34
N ILE A 177 -25.17 -4.83 -3.42
CA ILE A 177 -26.13 -5.93 -3.42
C ILE A 177 -25.66 -7.14 -2.57
N ASN A 178 -24.37 -7.32 -2.40
CA ASN A 178 -23.76 -8.40 -1.65
C ASN A 178 -23.38 -8.03 -0.22
N LEU A 179 -23.69 -6.79 0.22
CA LEU A 179 -23.34 -6.31 1.54
C LEU A 179 -24.54 -6.42 2.50
N SER A 180 -24.27 -6.78 3.74
CA SER A 180 -25.31 -6.86 4.77
C SER A 180 -25.83 -5.47 5.17
N ASP A 181 -27.09 -5.40 5.59
CA ASP A 181 -27.68 -4.15 6.11
C ASP A 181 -26.89 -3.58 7.29
N SER A 182 -26.38 -4.44 8.17
CA SER A 182 -25.55 -4.01 9.29
C SER A 182 -24.28 -3.29 8.83
N TYR A 183 -23.62 -3.79 7.79
CA TYR A 183 -22.43 -3.16 7.21
C TYR A 183 -22.79 -1.83 6.53
N LEU A 184 -23.88 -1.77 5.78
CA LEU A 184 -24.37 -0.52 5.15
C LEU A 184 -24.71 0.55 6.19
N ASN A 185 -25.37 0.16 7.29
CA ASN A 185 -25.65 1.06 8.40
C ASN A 185 -24.36 1.58 9.09
N GLN A 186 -23.34 0.77 9.17
CA GLN A 186 -22.03 1.21 9.67
C GLN A 186 -21.39 2.26 8.74
N ILE A 187 -21.48 2.06 7.43
CA ILE A 187 -20.99 3.04 6.43
C ILE A 187 -21.72 4.37 6.58
N GLU A 188 -23.07 4.38 6.68
CA GLU A 188 -23.85 5.60 6.87
C GLU A 188 -23.48 6.33 8.17
N ARG A 189 -23.19 5.59 9.23
CA ARG A 189 -22.69 6.18 10.47
C ARG A 189 -21.33 6.86 10.26
N ILE A 190 -20.38 6.18 9.58
CA ILE A 190 -19.07 6.78 9.26
C ILE A 190 -19.25 8.04 8.42
N LYS A 191 -20.10 8.00 7.40
CA LYS A 191 -20.40 9.14 6.54
C LYS A 191 -20.90 10.37 7.31
N THR A 192 -21.76 10.16 8.30
CA THR A 192 -22.34 11.26 9.10
C THR A 192 -21.43 11.77 10.20
N THR A 193 -20.55 10.92 10.76
CA THR A 193 -19.73 11.27 11.92
C THR A 193 -18.28 11.63 11.58
N ASN A 194 -17.73 11.09 10.47
CA ASN A 194 -16.35 11.32 10.06
C ASN A 194 -16.22 11.25 8.53
N ASN A 195 -16.48 12.37 7.87
CA ASN A 195 -16.41 12.46 6.41
C ASN A 195 -15.03 12.17 5.86
N HIS A 196 -13.96 12.54 6.57
CA HIS A 196 -12.58 12.24 6.16
C HIS A 196 -12.34 10.72 6.09
N LYS A 197 -12.75 9.98 7.11
CA LYS A 197 -12.71 8.51 7.13
C LYS A 197 -13.59 7.90 6.05
N TYR A 198 -14.78 8.47 5.81
CA TYR A 198 -15.68 8.02 4.75
C TYR A 198 -15.01 8.13 3.38
N ARG A 199 -14.45 9.31 3.08
CA ARG A 199 -13.76 9.57 1.82
C ARG A 199 -12.56 8.64 1.61
N HIS A 200 -11.74 8.45 2.64
CA HIS A 200 -10.53 7.62 2.54
C HIS A 200 -10.85 6.12 2.56
N VAL A 201 -11.42 5.62 3.66
CA VAL A 201 -11.53 4.16 3.88
C VAL A 201 -12.67 3.55 3.06
N VAL A 202 -13.79 4.30 2.88
CA VAL A 202 -15.00 3.75 2.25
C VAL A 202 -15.03 4.01 0.75
N LEU A 203 -14.63 5.21 0.33
CA LEU A 203 -14.64 5.61 -1.07
C LEU A 203 -13.27 5.45 -1.76
N GLY A 204 -12.22 5.07 -1.04
CA GLY A 204 -10.89 4.85 -1.62
C GLY A 204 -10.18 6.14 -2.05
N GLY A 205 -10.35 7.22 -1.32
CA GLY A 205 -9.63 8.47 -1.54
C GLY A 205 -8.22 8.42 -0.92
N TRP A 206 -7.25 9.06 -1.57
CA TRP A 206 -5.92 9.24 -1.01
C TRP A 206 -5.91 10.24 0.13
N LEU A 207 -5.06 10.03 1.12
CA LEU A 207 -4.79 10.98 2.19
C LEU A 207 -3.71 11.97 1.76
N ASP A 208 -3.90 13.24 2.11
CA ASP A 208 -2.88 14.27 1.84
C ASP A 208 -1.66 14.13 2.76
N LYS A 209 -1.88 13.64 3.99
CA LYS A 209 -0.85 13.37 5.01
C LYS A 209 -1.19 12.10 5.78
N ALA A 210 -0.18 11.51 6.41
CA ALA A 210 -0.37 10.36 7.30
C ALA A 210 -1.34 10.70 8.45
N GLU A 211 -2.22 9.75 8.82
CA GLU A 211 -3.02 9.88 10.04
C GLU A 211 -2.07 9.97 11.25
N GLY A 212 -2.30 10.94 12.10
CA GLY A 212 -1.48 11.17 13.30
C GLY A 212 -0.53 12.37 13.23
N VAL A 213 -0.57 13.15 12.15
CA VAL A 213 0.13 14.45 12.13
C VAL A 213 -0.51 15.36 13.18
N ILE A 214 0.23 15.64 14.25
CA ILE A 214 -0.24 16.46 15.37
C ILE A 214 -0.40 17.94 14.94
N PHE A 215 0.47 18.40 14.04
CA PHE A 215 0.47 19.78 13.57
C PHE A 215 0.16 19.84 12.06
N GLU A 216 -1.06 20.21 11.71
CA GLU A 216 -1.51 20.29 10.31
C GLU A 216 -1.23 21.64 9.64
N ASN A 217 -1.12 22.73 10.43
CA ASN A 217 -1.04 24.11 9.94
C ASN A 217 0.36 24.69 10.08
N TRP A 218 1.39 23.92 9.74
CA TRP A 218 2.76 24.43 9.74
C TRP A 218 3.21 24.86 8.35
N LYS A 219 4.17 25.76 8.31
CA LYS A 219 4.87 26.17 7.10
C LYS A 219 6.34 26.42 7.40
N GLU A 220 7.19 26.18 6.42
CA GLU A 220 8.59 26.55 6.51
C GLU A 220 8.77 28.06 6.64
N GLY A 221 9.71 28.48 7.47
CA GLY A 221 10.00 29.89 7.72
C GLY A 221 11.27 30.07 8.53
N LYS A 222 11.62 31.32 8.78
CA LYS A 222 12.76 31.62 9.64
C LYS A 222 12.35 31.60 11.11
N PHE A 223 13.21 31.01 11.94
CA PHE A 223 13.06 31.08 13.39
C PHE A 223 13.21 32.53 13.87
N ASP A 224 12.34 32.97 14.77
CA ASP A 224 12.42 34.31 15.34
C ASP A 224 13.36 34.32 16.58
N GLU A 225 14.59 34.69 16.37
CA GLU A 225 15.65 34.73 17.40
C GLU A 225 15.42 35.80 18.50
N ASN A 226 14.46 36.71 18.33
CA ASN A 226 14.14 37.74 19.33
C ASN A 226 13.17 37.21 20.40
N LEU A 227 12.59 36.05 20.22
CA LEU A 227 11.69 35.42 21.18
C LEU A 227 12.48 34.59 22.22
N PRO A 228 12.02 34.57 23.46
CA PRO A 228 12.56 33.60 24.42
C PRO A 228 12.32 32.20 23.92
N PHE A 229 13.32 31.34 24.02
CA PHE A 229 13.26 29.98 23.52
C PHE A 229 13.67 28.95 24.58
N ILE A 230 13.30 27.74 24.37
CA ILE A 230 13.71 26.55 25.14
C ILE A 230 14.20 25.46 24.17
N PHE A 231 15.02 24.55 24.70
CA PHE A 231 15.37 23.33 23.98
C PHE A 231 14.56 22.15 24.49
N GLY A 232 14.20 21.28 23.56
CA GLY A 232 13.63 19.95 23.86
C GLY A 232 14.51 18.88 23.23
N ALA A 233 14.82 17.84 23.98
CA ALA A 233 15.63 16.73 23.50
C ALA A 233 14.89 15.42 23.72
N ASP A 234 15.03 14.51 22.72
CA ASP A 234 14.60 13.12 22.82
C ASP A 234 15.78 12.20 22.52
N PHE A 235 15.98 11.20 23.39
CA PHE A 235 17.13 10.31 23.33
C PHE A 235 16.74 8.98 22.67
N GLY A 236 17.16 8.80 21.42
CA GLY A 236 17.03 7.53 20.73
C GLY A 236 18.09 6.52 21.15
N TYR A 237 17.78 5.23 21.02
CA TYR A 237 18.70 4.12 21.31
C TYR A 237 18.83 3.22 20.09
N VAL A 238 20.08 3.01 19.62
CA VAL A 238 20.48 2.15 18.48
C VAL A 238 19.75 2.47 17.16
N THR A 239 18.47 2.17 17.05
CA THR A 239 17.67 2.36 15.82
C THR A 239 16.81 3.61 15.85
N ASP A 240 16.51 4.13 17.03
CA ASP A 240 15.72 5.35 17.18
C ASP A 240 16.64 6.56 17.10
N PRO A 241 16.26 7.62 16.37
CA PRO A 241 17.05 8.84 16.29
C PRO A 241 17.02 9.61 17.62
N SER A 242 18.15 10.19 17.98
CA SER A 242 18.18 11.26 18.99
C SER A 242 17.89 12.59 18.33
N SER A 243 17.07 13.42 18.95
CA SER A 243 16.69 14.72 18.43
C SER A 243 16.94 15.85 19.43
N LEU A 244 17.27 17.02 18.91
CA LEU A 244 17.32 18.29 19.63
C LEU A 244 16.56 19.33 18.85
N ILE A 245 15.58 19.97 19.46
CA ILE A 245 14.78 21.02 18.87
C ILE A 245 14.84 22.28 19.72
N LYS A 246 14.82 23.45 19.06
CA LYS A 246 14.69 24.77 19.66
C LYS A 246 13.26 25.26 19.44
N ILE A 247 12.58 25.71 20.47
CA ILE A 247 11.17 26.10 20.44
C ILE A 247 11.00 27.48 21.02
N ALA A 248 10.28 28.36 20.30
CA ALA A 248 9.84 29.67 20.81
C ALA A 248 8.34 29.84 20.54
N VAL A 249 7.66 30.55 21.42
CA VAL A 249 6.23 30.85 21.28
C VAL A 249 6.01 32.37 21.32
N ASN A 250 5.36 32.86 20.28
CA ASN A 250 4.89 34.24 20.25
C ASN A 250 3.43 34.29 20.73
N ASN A 251 3.22 34.62 21.99
CA ASN A 251 1.90 34.69 22.60
C ASN A 251 0.99 35.80 21.99
N LYS A 252 1.56 36.81 21.29
CA LYS A 252 0.74 37.84 20.67
C LYS A 252 0.13 37.41 19.35
N THR A 253 0.87 36.61 18.57
CA THR A 253 0.41 36.08 17.27
C THR A 253 -0.08 34.66 17.37
N MET A 254 0.04 34.02 18.52
CA MET A 254 -0.28 32.59 18.75
C MET A 254 0.48 31.67 17.79
N GLN A 255 1.72 32.00 17.50
CA GLN A 255 2.60 31.23 16.61
C GLN A 255 3.69 30.54 17.42
N MET A 256 3.93 29.28 17.11
CA MET A 256 5.04 28.50 17.63
C MET A 256 6.10 28.37 16.52
N TYR A 257 7.35 28.64 16.87
CA TYR A 257 8.51 28.46 16.01
C TYR A 257 9.25 27.23 16.49
N VAL A 258 9.55 26.32 15.58
CA VAL A 258 10.34 25.11 15.86
C VAL A 258 11.51 25.08 14.90
N HIS A 259 12.70 24.86 15.42
CA HIS A 259 13.93 24.68 14.66
C HIS A 259 14.56 23.34 15.04
N GLU A 260 14.81 22.49 14.06
CA GLU A 260 15.54 21.24 14.24
C GLU A 260 17.04 21.57 14.36
N CYS A 261 17.60 21.37 15.54
CA CYS A 261 19.03 21.54 15.79
C CYS A 261 19.80 20.27 15.46
N MET A 262 19.22 19.11 15.76
CA MET A 262 19.84 17.82 15.52
C MET A 262 18.77 16.72 15.35
N TYR A 263 19.00 15.81 14.38
CA TYR A 263 18.24 14.57 14.21
C TYR A 263 19.20 13.49 13.69
N LYS A 264 19.73 12.64 14.57
CA LYS A 264 20.78 11.68 14.23
C LYS A 264 20.54 10.33 14.92
N GLN A 265 20.86 9.24 14.23
CA GLN A 265 20.80 7.87 14.74
C GLN A 265 22.18 7.36 15.16
N GLY A 266 22.20 6.38 16.06
CA GLY A 266 23.40 5.61 16.38
C GLY A 266 24.47 6.35 17.16
N LEU A 267 24.13 7.46 17.82
CA LEU A 267 25.05 8.23 18.64
C LEU A 267 25.28 7.55 20.02
N SER A 268 26.53 7.46 20.41
CA SER A 268 26.90 7.12 21.79
C SER A 268 26.62 8.31 22.74
N THR A 269 26.47 8.04 24.03
CA THR A 269 26.24 9.08 25.07
C THR A 269 27.28 10.21 25.01
N ASN A 270 28.55 9.87 24.76
CA ASN A 270 29.61 10.85 24.66
C ASN A 270 29.48 11.73 23.40
N GLN A 271 29.08 11.16 22.27
CA GLN A 271 28.82 11.89 21.04
C GLN A 271 27.59 12.80 21.18
N LEU A 272 26.53 12.33 21.84
CA LEU A 272 25.36 13.15 22.18
C LEU A 272 25.72 14.36 23.02
N ALA A 273 26.59 14.20 24.03
CA ALA A 273 27.03 15.30 24.85
C ALA A 273 27.81 16.37 24.08
N VAL A 274 28.58 15.97 23.07
CA VAL A 274 29.28 16.91 22.18
C VAL A 274 28.26 17.66 21.29
N GLU A 275 27.37 16.93 20.61
CA GLU A 275 26.34 17.51 19.74
C GLU A 275 25.42 18.49 20.47
N TYR A 276 25.11 18.25 21.75
CA TYR A 276 24.28 19.15 22.55
C TYR A 276 25.04 20.35 23.09
N SER A 277 26.36 20.38 23.00
CA SER A 277 27.20 21.49 23.44
C SER A 277 27.54 22.51 22.35
N GLU A 278 27.34 22.16 21.09
CA GLU A 278 27.47 23.02 19.91
C GLU A 278 26.15 23.79 19.62
#